data_de6d84a3ee38694e1296c4bf7fb9d408
#
_entry.id   de6d84a3ee38694e1296c4bf7fb9d408
#
_cell.length_a   1.000
_cell.length_b   1.000
_cell.length_c   1.000
_cell.angle_alpha   90.00
_cell.angle_beta   90.00
_cell.angle_gamma   90.00
#
_symmetry.space_group_name_H-M   'P 1'
#
loop_
_entity.id
_entity.type
_entity.pdbx_description
1 polymer ?
#
loop_
_entity_poly.entity_id
_entity_poly.type
_entity_poly.pdbx_seq_one_letter_code
_entity_poly.pdbx_strand_id
1 'polypeptide(L)'
;MNRKLVRYGTVWGILFCVLLVGGAISIQAQEKTVILATTTSTQDSGLLDVLLPIFEKQSGYFVKTIAVGSGQAMAMGQKGEADVLLVHSPAAEEKFIGDGFGINRKLIMHNDYIIVGPADDPAKIKGMKSTPESFKKIASTAAPFLSRGDNSGTNAKEKEVWKAAGINPEGKKWYQQTGLGMGQTLNVANEKNGYTLADRGTYLSLKKNLKLDILMEGDAILLNIYHVIEVNPTKWPKVNVAGAKAFSDFMVAKATQDIIKTYGVDKFGSALFFPDAGKKEEELGM
;
A
#
# COMPACT_ATOMS: atom_id res chain seq x y z
N MET A 1 15.23 14.94 106.57
CA MET A 1 14.15 15.12 105.62
C MET A 1 14.81 15.49 104.32
N ASN A 2 15.18 14.49 103.52
CA ASN A 2 15.97 14.67 102.28
C ASN A 2 15.11 14.38 101.03
N ARG A 3 14.90 15.35 100.24
CA ARG A 3 14.30 15.19 98.91
C ARG A 3 15.41 15.03 97.87
N LYS A 4 15.47 13.87 97.23
CA LYS A 4 16.33 13.61 96.07
C LYS A 4 15.67 14.13 94.81
N LEU A 5 16.35 15.03 94.06
CA LEU A 5 16.03 15.44 92.75
C LEU A 5 16.50 14.38 91.71
N VAL A 6 15.59 13.88 90.92
CA VAL A 6 15.91 13.03 89.77
C VAL A 6 16.01 13.93 88.54
N ARG A 7 17.17 13.93 87.90
CA ARG A 7 17.42 14.62 86.61
C ARG A 7 16.99 13.71 85.50
N TYR A 8 16.03 14.16 84.66
CA TYR A 8 15.69 13.53 83.40
C TYR A 8 16.56 14.11 82.30
N GLY A 9 17.40 13.25 81.69
CA GLY A 9 18.15 13.57 80.47
C GLY A 9 17.26 13.44 79.24
N THR A 10 17.15 14.53 78.50
CA THR A 10 16.42 14.56 77.24
C THR A 10 17.29 14.02 76.10
N VAL A 11 16.95 12.84 75.54
CA VAL A 11 17.59 12.28 74.36
C VAL A 11 16.87 12.82 73.19
N TRP A 12 17.55 13.64 72.37
CA TRP A 12 17.06 14.10 71.04
C TRP A 12 17.33 13.02 70.02
N GLY A 13 16.29 12.31 69.64
CA GLY A 13 16.32 11.40 68.51
C GLY A 13 16.14 12.20 67.18
N ILE A 14 17.19 12.27 66.37
CA ILE A 14 17.12 12.82 64.98
C ILE A 14 16.48 11.76 64.13
N LEU A 15 15.24 12.02 63.77
CA LEU A 15 14.49 11.21 62.79
C LEU A 15 14.94 11.59 61.35
N PHE A 16 15.79 10.76 60.74
CA PHE A 16 16.24 10.92 59.36
C PHE A 16 15.15 10.41 58.43
N CYS A 17 14.28 11.31 57.93
CA CYS A 17 13.31 10.99 56.87
C CYS A 17 14.06 10.85 55.56
N VAL A 18 14.34 9.61 55.14
CA VAL A 18 14.76 9.30 53.75
C VAL A 18 13.54 9.40 52.84
N LEU A 19 13.40 10.52 52.15
CA LEU A 19 12.46 10.69 51.05
C LEU A 19 12.94 9.82 49.84
N LEU A 20 12.41 8.59 49.75
CA LEU A 20 12.48 7.80 48.52
C LEU A 20 11.62 8.49 47.46
N VAL A 21 12.25 9.33 46.63
CA VAL A 21 11.64 9.81 45.38
C VAL A 21 11.60 8.60 44.42
N GLY A 22 10.56 7.80 44.53
CA GLY A 22 10.23 6.77 43.57
C GLY A 22 9.80 7.44 42.28
N GLY A 23 10.75 7.62 41.35
CA GLY A 23 10.42 7.99 39.97
C GLY A 23 9.54 6.89 39.42
N ALA A 24 8.23 7.15 39.32
CA ALA A 24 7.32 6.29 38.56
C ALA A 24 7.77 6.32 37.10
N ILE A 25 8.53 5.31 36.67
CA ILE A 25 8.75 5.02 35.29
C ILE A 25 7.36 4.62 34.76
N SER A 26 6.66 5.56 34.14
CA SER A 26 5.45 5.25 33.39
C SER A 26 5.88 4.36 32.23
N ILE A 27 5.79 3.05 32.40
CA ILE A 27 5.83 2.09 31.29
C ILE A 27 4.55 2.37 30.50
N GLN A 28 4.65 3.25 29.51
CA GLN A 28 3.59 3.46 28.58
C GLN A 28 3.41 2.13 27.84
N ALA A 29 2.29 1.46 28.07
CA ALA A 29 1.99 0.23 27.37
C ALA A 29 2.03 0.54 25.86
N GLN A 30 3.00 -0.04 25.17
CA GLN A 30 3.15 0.14 23.73
C GLN A 30 1.86 -0.33 23.07
N GLU A 31 1.25 0.53 22.25
CA GLU A 31 0.06 0.15 21.49
C GLU A 31 0.42 -0.99 20.55
N LYS A 32 -0.26 -2.13 20.69
CA LYS A 32 0.05 -3.34 19.93
C LYS A 32 -0.61 -3.38 18.56
N THR A 33 -1.46 -2.41 18.23
CA THR A 33 -2.15 -2.34 16.95
C THR A 33 -1.43 -1.37 16.02
N VAL A 34 -1.24 -1.79 14.77
CA VAL A 34 -0.75 -0.96 13.66
C VAL A 34 -1.88 -0.83 12.64
N ILE A 35 -2.29 0.39 12.35
CA ILE A 35 -3.28 0.67 11.30
C ILE A 35 -2.54 0.82 9.97
N LEU A 36 -2.69 -0.19 9.11
CA LEU A 36 -2.17 -0.20 7.75
C LEU A 36 -3.24 0.28 6.78
N ALA A 37 -3.05 1.44 6.15
CA ALA A 37 -3.85 1.84 5.00
C ALA A 37 -3.17 1.38 3.71
N THR A 38 -3.90 0.64 2.88
CA THR A 38 -3.39 0.06 1.63
C THR A 38 -4.45 0.11 0.53
N THR A 39 -4.19 -0.55 -0.60
CA THR A 39 -5.11 -0.56 -1.72
C THR A 39 -5.92 -1.85 -1.82
N THR A 40 -7.13 -1.75 -2.41
CA THR A 40 -7.96 -2.93 -2.67
C THR A 40 -7.23 -3.94 -3.56
N SER A 41 -6.48 -3.49 -4.56
CA SER A 41 -5.69 -4.38 -5.42
C SER A 41 -4.57 -5.10 -4.66
N THR A 42 -3.93 -4.43 -3.70
CA THR A 42 -2.93 -5.08 -2.83
C THR A 42 -3.59 -6.16 -1.95
N GLN A 43 -4.74 -5.86 -1.37
CA GLN A 43 -5.51 -6.83 -0.59
C GLN A 43 -5.99 -8.01 -1.46
N ASP A 44 -6.59 -7.71 -2.61
CA ASP A 44 -7.16 -8.70 -3.54
C ASP A 44 -6.10 -9.64 -4.14
N SER A 45 -4.84 -9.20 -4.21
CA SER A 45 -3.71 -10.06 -4.63
C SER A 45 -3.46 -11.23 -3.67
N GLY A 46 -3.88 -11.12 -2.40
CA GLY A 46 -3.66 -12.10 -1.35
C GLY A 46 -2.24 -12.07 -0.74
N LEU A 47 -1.35 -11.18 -1.18
CA LEU A 47 0.00 -11.09 -0.65
C LEU A 47 0.01 -10.78 0.85
N LEU A 48 -0.86 -9.88 1.31
CA LEU A 48 -0.97 -9.51 2.71
C LEU A 48 -1.44 -10.68 3.59
N ASP A 49 -2.26 -11.59 3.07
CA ASP A 49 -2.72 -12.77 3.81
C ASP A 49 -1.56 -13.72 4.16
N VAL A 50 -0.46 -13.65 3.40
CA VAL A 50 0.79 -14.39 3.68
C VAL A 50 1.71 -13.60 4.59
N LEU A 51 1.89 -12.30 4.34
CA LEU A 51 2.89 -11.49 5.03
C LEU A 51 2.46 -11.07 6.45
N LEU A 52 1.20 -10.69 6.65
CA LEU A 52 0.74 -10.17 7.94
C LEU A 52 0.86 -11.18 9.09
N PRO A 53 0.46 -12.46 8.95
CA PRO A 53 0.64 -13.44 10.03
C PRO A 53 2.11 -13.63 10.43
N ILE A 54 3.04 -13.50 9.47
CA ILE A 54 4.48 -13.60 9.73
C ILE A 54 4.94 -12.38 10.53
N PHE A 55 4.55 -11.19 10.09
CA PHE A 55 4.86 -9.94 10.79
C PHE A 55 4.32 -9.94 12.22
N GLU A 56 3.05 -10.28 12.40
CA GLU A 56 2.38 -10.30 13.71
C GLU A 56 3.06 -11.27 14.67
N LYS A 57 3.42 -12.46 14.19
CA LYS A 57 4.15 -13.47 15.00
C LYS A 57 5.55 -12.99 15.39
N GLN A 58 6.25 -12.29 14.50
CA GLN A 58 7.62 -11.85 14.74
C GLN A 58 7.68 -10.60 15.63
N SER A 59 6.78 -9.67 15.42
CA SER A 59 6.82 -8.35 16.05
C SER A 59 5.98 -8.24 17.33
N GLY A 60 4.97 -9.10 17.46
CA GLY A 60 3.96 -9.01 18.51
C GLY A 60 2.94 -7.88 18.31
N TYR A 61 2.99 -7.16 17.18
CA TYR A 61 1.96 -6.22 16.75
C TYR A 61 0.83 -6.95 16.04
N PHE A 62 -0.38 -6.44 16.17
CA PHE A 62 -1.53 -6.81 15.37
C PHE A 62 -1.76 -5.77 14.27
N VAL A 63 -1.98 -6.18 13.03
CA VAL A 63 -2.21 -5.25 11.91
C VAL A 63 -3.68 -5.14 11.57
N LYS A 64 -4.23 -3.94 11.75
CA LYS A 64 -5.55 -3.60 11.24
C LYS A 64 -5.43 -3.02 9.84
N THR A 65 -5.72 -3.83 8.83
CA THR A 65 -5.68 -3.41 7.43
C THR A 65 -6.95 -2.68 7.02
N ILE A 66 -6.78 -1.54 6.33
CA ILE A 66 -7.86 -0.78 5.70
C ILE A 66 -7.51 -0.66 4.22
N ALA A 67 -8.20 -1.45 3.39
CA ALA A 67 -7.99 -1.50 1.95
C ALA A 67 -8.99 -0.58 1.21
N VAL A 68 -8.44 0.45 0.57
CA VAL A 68 -9.22 1.49 -0.15
C VAL A 68 -8.48 1.88 -1.44
N GLY A 69 -8.88 2.93 -2.15
CA GLY A 69 -8.06 3.47 -3.25
C GLY A 69 -6.81 4.21 -2.73
N SER A 70 -5.71 4.26 -3.51
CA SER A 70 -4.45 4.93 -3.10
C SER A 70 -4.68 6.36 -2.59
N GLY A 71 -5.54 7.14 -3.26
CA GLY A 71 -5.87 8.50 -2.82
C GLY A 71 -6.57 8.54 -1.46
N GLN A 72 -7.45 7.57 -1.18
CA GLN A 72 -8.12 7.45 0.13
C GLN A 72 -7.15 6.98 1.20
N ALA A 73 -6.27 6.01 0.91
CA ALA A 73 -5.23 5.56 1.83
C ALA A 73 -4.32 6.73 2.25
N MET A 74 -3.88 7.53 1.28
CA MET A 74 -3.09 8.73 1.58
C MET A 74 -3.88 9.79 2.35
N ALA A 75 -5.18 9.98 2.05
CA ALA A 75 -6.02 10.88 2.83
C ALA A 75 -6.18 10.45 4.29
N MET A 76 -6.19 9.15 4.58
CA MET A 76 -6.14 8.64 5.96
C MET A 76 -4.82 9.01 6.64
N GLY A 77 -3.67 8.82 5.97
CA GLY A 77 -2.38 9.27 6.48
C GLY A 77 -2.31 10.79 6.70
N GLN A 78 -2.88 11.59 5.79
CA GLN A 78 -2.99 13.05 5.94
C GLN A 78 -3.79 13.50 7.16
N LYS A 79 -4.68 12.66 7.68
CA LYS A 79 -5.49 12.91 8.87
C LYS A 79 -4.95 12.24 10.12
N GLY A 80 -3.88 11.42 10.01
CA GLY A 80 -3.38 10.61 11.12
C GLY A 80 -4.30 9.45 11.52
N GLU A 81 -5.13 8.99 10.58
CA GLU A 81 -6.06 7.85 10.75
C GLU A 81 -5.41 6.50 10.38
N ALA A 82 -4.15 6.53 9.94
CA ALA A 82 -3.30 5.37 9.69
C ALA A 82 -1.91 5.60 10.31
N ASP A 83 -1.21 4.53 10.63
CA ASP A 83 0.17 4.57 11.13
C ASP A 83 1.18 4.39 9.99
N VAL A 84 0.84 3.55 9.04
CA VAL A 84 1.69 3.20 7.89
C VAL A 84 0.84 3.00 6.64
N LEU A 85 1.40 3.38 5.50
CA LEU A 85 0.78 3.22 4.18
C LEU A 85 1.56 2.18 3.37
N LEU A 86 0.86 1.34 2.61
CA LEU A 86 1.43 0.51 1.55
C LEU A 86 0.66 0.81 0.26
N VAL A 87 1.25 1.62 -0.60
CA VAL A 87 0.59 2.25 -1.75
C VAL A 87 1.46 2.20 -3.00
N HIS A 88 0.90 2.56 -4.15
CA HIS A 88 1.56 2.47 -5.46
C HIS A 88 1.14 3.61 -6.40
N SER A 89 1.37 4.84 -5.97
CA SER A 89 1.11 6.06 -6.75
C SER A 89 2.27 7.06 -6.55
N PRO A 90 3.46 6.80 -7.13
CA PRO A 90 4.69 7.52 -6.84
C PRO A 90 4.56 9.04 -6.79
N ALA A 91 3.97 9.67 -7.82
CA ALA A 91 3.81 11.13 -7.85
C ALA A 91 2.96 11.69 -6.69
N ALA A 92 1.91 10.97 -6.29
CA ALA A 92 1.07 11.38 -5.15
C ALA A 92 1.77 11.11 -3.81
N GLU A 93 2.59 10.07 -3.73
CA GLU A 93 3.42 9.74 -2.57
C GLU A 93 4.52 10.78 -2.35
N GLU A 94 5.20 11.21 -3.41
CA GLU A 94 6.19 12.28 -3.35
C GLU A 94 5.56 13.59 -2.83
N LYS A 95 4.37 13.93 -3.33
CA LYS A 95 3.63 15.08 -2.80
C LYS A 95 3.29 14.90 -1.32
N PHE A 96 2.85 13.72 -0.90
CA PHE A 96 2.53 13.40 0.50
C PHE A 96 3.75 13.58 1.42
N ILE A 97 4.92 13.13 0.97
CA ILE A 97 6.21 13.36 1.66
C ILE A 97 6.57 14.84 1.67
N GLY A 98 6.50 15.52 0.51
CA GLY A 98 6.83 16.94 0.37
C GLY A 98 5.96 17.85 1.24
N ASP A 99 4.68 17.53 1.41
CA ASP A 99 3.75 18.21 2.31
C ASP A 99 4.01 17.85 3.81
N GLY A 100 4.95 16.97 4.09
CA GLY A 100 5.38 16.55 5.43
C GLY A 100 4.40 15.64 6.15
N PHE A 101 3.47 14.97 5.46
CA PHE A 101 2.54 14.02 6.07
C PHE A 101 3.13 12.64 6.29
N GLY A 102 4.14 12.26 5.51
CA GLY A 102 4.84 10.98 5.61
C GLY A 102 6.34 11.16 5.79
N ILE A 103 6.97 10.09 6.27
CA ILE A 103 8.43 9.94 6.41
C ILE A 103 8.84 8.56 5.95
N ASN A 104 10.14 8.33 5.74
CA ASN A 104 10.71 7.00 5.50
C ASN A 104 10.03 6.24 4.34
N ARG A 105 9.70 6.92 3.23
CA ARG A 105 9.22 6.25 2.01
C ARG A 105 10.28 5.26 1.51
N LYS A 106 9.95 3.98 1.45
CA LYS A 106 10.85 2.91 1.03
C LYS A 106 10.24 2.13 -0.13
N LEU A 107 11.03 1.91 -1.16
CA LEU A 107 10.68 1.02 -2.27
C LEU A 107 10.63 -0.43 -1.78
N ILE A 108 9.56 -1.14 -2.10
CA ILE A 108 9.31 -2.51 -1.64
C ILE A 108 9.40 -3.50 -2.80
N MET A 109 8.61 -3.27 -3.82
CA MET A 109 8.39 -4.20 -4.92
C MET A 109 7.74 -3.48 -6.09
N HIS A 110 7.73 -4.12 -7.25
CA HIS A 110 6.83 -3.76 -8.33
C HIS A 110 6.04 -4.97 -8.82
N ASN A 111 4.93 -4.71 -9.47
CA ASN A 111 4.33 -5.57 -10.47
C ASN A 111 4.07 -4.71 -11.72
N ASP A 112 3.36 -5.24 -12.68
CA ASP A 112 2.98 -4.47 -13.84
C ASP A 112 1.47 -4.36 -13.97
N TYR A 113 1.06 -3.32 -14.66
CA TYR A 113 -0.25 -3.25 -15.26
C TYR A 113 -0.23 -3.97 -16.61
N ILE A 114 -1.38 -4.47 -16.99
CA ILE A 114 -1.64 -5.13 -18.25
C ILE A 114 -2.92 -4.55 -18.86
N ILE A 115 -3.03 -4.58 -20.18
CA ILE A 115 -4.31 -4.33 -20.83
C ILE A 115 -4.92 -5.69 -21.16
N VAL A 116 -6.08 -5.93 -20.59
CA VAL A 116 -6.86 -7.11 -20.89
C VAL A 116 -8.08 -6.75 -21.73
N GLY A 117 -8.54 -7.68 -22.52
CA GLY A 117 -9.70 -7.48 -23.38
C GLY A 117 -10.21 -8.79 -23.97
N PRO A 118 -11.24 -8.73 -24.81
CA PRO A 118 -11.84 -9.91 -25.43
C PRO A 118 -10.83 -10.66 -26.32
N ALA A 119 -10.93 -11.98 -26.37
CA ALA A 119 -9.97 -12.84 -27.07
C ALA A 119 -9.92 -12.59 -28.60
N ASP A 120 -11.00 -12.09 -29.19
CA ASP A 120 -11.09 -11.70 -30.60
C ASP A 120 -10.44 -10.35 -30.95
N ASP A 121 -10.04 -9.59 -29.89
CA ASP A 121 -9.27 -8.35 -29.98
C ASP A 121 -9.69 -7.41 -31.13
N PRO A 122 -10.92 -6.85 -31.12
CA PRO A 122 -11.42 -6.01 -32.21
C PRO A 122 -10.55 -4.76 -32.46
N ALA A 123 -9.84 -4.26 -31.48
CA ALA A 123 -8.91 -3.14 -31.64
C ALA A 123 -7.53 -3.55 -32.19
N LYS A 124 -7.25 -4.86 -32.25
CA LYS A 124 -5.98 -5.42 -32.78
C LYS A 124 -4.74 -4.86 -32.02
N ILE A 125 -4.78 -4.90 -30.71
CA ILE A 125 -3.68 -4.42 -29.87
C ILE A 125 -2.73 -5.52 -29.41
N LYS A 126 -3.10 -6.79 -29.60
CA LYS A 126 -2.30 -7.94 -29.16
C LYS A 126 -0.89 -7.91 -29.75
N GLY A 127 0.10 -7.98 -28.88
CA GLY A 127 1.52 -7.98 -29.27
C GLY A 127 2.11 -6.61 -29.61
N MET A 128 1.35 -5.53 -29.46
CA MET A 128 1.91 -4.18 -29.56
C MET A 128 2.95 -3.94 -28.46
N LYS A 129 3.83 -2.95 -28.68
CA LYS A 129 4.92 -2.61 -27.75
C LYS A 129 4.76 -1.24 -27.08
N SER A 130 3.76 -0.47 -27.52
CA SER A 130 3.47 0.86 -26.99
C SER A 130 2.05 0.90 -26.44
N THR A 131 1.92 1.13 -25.17
CA THR A 131 0.65 1.24 -24.45
C THR A 131 -0.16 2.45 -24.94
N PRO A 132 0.42 3.65 -25.10
CA PRO A 132 -0.31 4.79 -25.69
C PRO A 132 -0.87 4.50 -27.08
N GLU A 133 -0.12 3.82 -27.94
CA GLU A 133 -0.61 3.45 -29.29
C GLU A 133 -1.73 2.39 -29.21
N SER A 134 -1.66 1.47 -28.24
CA SER A 134 -2.76 0.53 -27.98
C SER A 134 -4.05 1.25 -27.59
N PHE A 135 -3.94 2.25 -26.72
CA PHE A 135 -5.07 3.07 -26.29
C PHE A 135 -5.66 3.89 -27.46
N LYS A 136 -4.81 4.43 -28.36
CA LYS A 136 -5.28 5.08 -29.61
C LYS A 136 -6.11 4.13 -30.46
N LYS A 137 -5.67 2.88 -30.62
CA LYS A 137 -6.41 1.88 -31.39
C LYS A 137 -7.76 1.55 -30.77
N ILE A 138 -7.80 1.32 -29.44
CA ILE A 138 -9.07 1.08 -28.72
C ILE A 138 -10.03 2.26 -28.94
N ALA A 139 -9.56 3.49 -28.79
CA ALA A 139 -10.38 4.68 -29.01
C ALA A 139 -10.88 4.81 -30.48
N SER A 140 -10.02 4.51 -31.47
CA SER A 140 -10.35 4.62 -32.88
C SER A 140 -11.41 3.60 -33.33
N THR A 141 -11.44 2.43 -32.71
CA THR A 141 -12.44 1.40 -32.95
C THR A 141 -13.74 1.62 -32.18
N ALA A 142 -13.72 2.57 -31.23
CA ALA A 142 -14.80 2.79 -30.25
C ALA A 142 -15.20 1.51 -29.50
N ALA A 143 -14.24 0.60 -29.31
CA ALA A 143 -14.45 -0.61 -28.53
C ALA A 143 -14.67 -0.26 -27.05
N PRO A 144 -15.55 -0.97 -26.32
CA PRO A 144 -15.81 -0.66 -24.94
C PRO A 144 -14.52 -0.68 -24.09
N PHE A 145 -14.27 0.39 -23.35
CA PHE A 145 -13.20 0.46 -22.38
C PHE A 145 -13.79 0.74 -20.99
N LEU A 146 -13.47 -0.13 -20.04
CA LEU A 146 -13.96 -0.08 -18.67
C LEU A 146 -12.87 0.53 -17.78
N SER A 147 -13.12 1.75 -17.32
CA SER A 147 -12.27 2.43 -16.35
C SER A 147 -12.75 2.13 -14.95
N ARG A 148 -11.83 2.09 -13.99
CA ARG A 148 -12.23 2.06 -12.58
C ARG A 148 -12.97 3.33 -12.15
N GLY A 149 -12.52 4.51 -12.59
CA GLY A 149 -13.18 5.79 -12.30
C GLY A 149 -13.27 6.14 -10.79
N ASP A 150 -12.46 5.50 -9.94
CA ASP A 150 -12.53 5.54 -8.46
C ASP A 150 -11.37 6.29 -7.80
N ASN A 151 -10.55 7.01 -8.59
CA ASN A 151 -9.33 7.69 -8.15
C ASN A 151 -8.28 6.78 -7.48
N SER A 152 -8.31 5.48 -7.79
CA SER A 152 -7.27 4.53 -7.38
C SER A 152 -5.96 4.74 -8.16
N GLY A 153 -4.88 4.05 -7.72
CA GLY A 153 -3.61 4.03 -8.45
C GLY A 153 -3.77 3.51 -9.89
N THR A 154 -4.57 2.46 -10.10
CA THR A 154 -4.91 1.96 -11.44
C THR A 154 -5.62 3.01 -12.28
N ASN A 155 -6.58 3.73 -11.72
CA ASN A 155 -7.28 4.80 -12.43
C ASN A 155 -6.35 5.99 -12.74
N ALA A 156 -5.43 6.32 -11.82
CA ALA A 156 -4.43 7.35 -12.07
C ALA A 156 -3.49 6.93 -13.23
N LYS A 157 -3.00 5.69 -13.23
CA LYS A 157 -2.16 5.13 -14.31
C LYS A 157 -2.91 5.10 -15.64
N GLU A 158 -4.15 4.71 -15.67
CA GLU A 158 -5.00 4.73 -16.85
C GLU A 158 -5.10 6.14 -17.45
N LYS A 159 -5.37 7.16 -16.61
CA LYS A 159 -5.42 8.57 -17.04
C LYS A 159 -4.08 9.07 -17.59
N GLU A 160 -2.97 8.62 -16.98
CA GLU A 160 -1.62 8.90 -17.48
C GLU A 160 -1.43 8.34 -18.91
N VAL A 161 -1.85 7.09 -19.14
CA VAL A 161 -1.77 6.46 -20.47
C VAL A 161 -2.66 7.16 -21.49
N TRP A 162 -3.89 7.51 -21.15
CA TRP A 162 -4.77 8.30 -22.04
C TRP A 162 -4.14 9.65 -22.40
N LYS A 163 -3.53 10.33 -21.42
CA LYS A 163 -2.82 11.58 -21.66
C LYS A 163 -1.62 11.37 -22.59
N ALA A 164 -0.84 10.33 -22.40
CA ALA A 164 0.29 9.98 -23.28
C ALA A 164 -0.19 9.61 -24.69
N ALA A 165 -1.37 9.02 -24.83
CA ALA A 165 -2.02 8.77 -26.11
C ALA A 165 -2.56 10.05 -26.78
N GLY A 166 -2.59 11.19 -26.08
CA GLY A 166 -3.16 12.44 -26.59
C GLY A 166 -4.69 12.41 -26.73
N ILE A 167 -5.37 11.56 -25.95
CA ILE A 167 -6.82 11.34 -26.03
C ILE A 167 -7.47 11.69 -24.70
N ASN A 168 -8.56 12.46 -24.77
CA ASN A 168 -9.48 12.59 -23.64
C ASN A 168 -10.68 11.65 -23.87
N PRO A 169 -10.80 10.55 -23.09
CA PRO A 169 -11.88 9.60 -23.25
C PRO A 169 -13.19 10.03 -22.58
N GLU A 170 -13.15 11.03 -21.69
CA GLU A 170 -14.30 11.47 -20.90
C GLU A 170 -15.50 11.86 -21.79
N GLY A 171 -16.68 11.39 -21.40
CA GLY A 171 -17.93 11.63 -22.13
C GLY A 171 -18.09 10.82 -23.42
N LYS A 172 -17.15 9.95 -23.79
CA LYS A 172 -17.29 9.05 -24.93
C LYS A 172 -18.13 7.83 -24.54
N LYS A 173 -19.05 7.41 -25.41
CA LYS A 173 -19.95 6.26 -25.16
C LYS A 173 -19.21 4.94 -24.93
N TRP A 174 -18.05 4.78 -25.55
CA TRP A 174 -17.21 3.59 -25.42
C TRP A 174 -16.38 3.58 -24.12
N TYR A 175 -16.21 4.72 -23.45
CA TYR A 175 -15.50 4.85 -22.19
C TYR A 175 -16.48 4.85 -21.02
N GLN A 176 -16.42 3.82 -20.18
CA GLN A 176 -17.38 3.60 -19.11
C GLN A 176 -16.66 3.51 -17.77
N GLN A 177 -16.97 4.41 -16.87
CA GLN A 177 -16.44 4.38 -15.49
C GLN A 177 -17.32 3.48 -14.63
N THR A 178 -16.70 2.49 -13.97
CA THR A 178 -17.44 1.54 -13.12
C THR A 178 -17.64 2.07 -11.69
N GLY A 179 -16.73 2.90 -11.19
CA GLY A 179 -16.69 3.33 -9.79
C GLY A 179 -16.33 2.21 -8.81
N LEU A 180 -15.79 1.09 -9.30
CA LEU A 180 -15.60 -0.15 -8.55
C LEU A 180 -14.12 -0.50 -8.35
N GLY A 181 -13.83 -1.44 -7.44
CA GLY A 181 -12.51 -2.04 -7.27
C GLY A 181 -12.06 -2.85 -8.50
N MET A 182 -10.76 -3.24 -8.54
CA MET A 182 -10.19 -3.86 -9.74
C MET A 182 -10.86 -5.18 -10.12
N GLY A 183 -11.09 -6.06 -9.15
CA GLY A 183 -11.73 -7.35 -9.42
C GLY A 183 -13.14 -7.21 -9.98
N GLN A 184 -13.93 -6.29 -9.43
CA GLN A 184 -15.28 -6.00 -9.92
C GLN A 184 -15.24 -5.35 -11.32
N THR A 185 -14.30 -4.44 -11.57
CA THR A 185 -14.12 -3.83 -12.90
C THR A 185 -13.74 -4.88 -13.95
N LEU A 186 -12.89 -5.86 -13.62
CA LEU A 186 -12.58 -6.99 -14.49
C LEU A 186 -13.82 -7.82 -14.83
N ASN A 187 -14.70 -8.08 -13.87
CA ASN A 187 -15.96 -8.80 -14.13
C ASN A 187 -16.87 -8.00 -15.07
N VAL A 188 -17.01 -6.69 -14.88
CA VAL A 188 -17.79 -5.82 -15.77
C VAL A 188 -17.18 -5.80 -17.17
N ALA A 189 -15.85 -5.73 -17.30
CA ALA A 189 -15.16 -5.79 -18.59
C ALA A 189 -15.40 -7.14 -19.29
N ASN A 190 -15.38 -8.23 -18.53
CA ASN A 190 -15.67 -9.58 -19.01
C ASN A 190 -17.11 -9.71 -19.56
N GLU A 191 -18.09 -9.17 -18.85
CA GLU A 191 -19.50 -9.19 -19.27
C GLU A 191 -19.75 -8.36 -20.52
N LYS A 192 -19.05 -7.22 -20.64
CA LYS A 192 -19.22 -6.28 -21.75
C LYS A 192 -18.32 -6.55 -22.95
N ASN A 193 -17.50 -7.61 -22.90
CA ASN A 193 -16.44 -7.86 -23.88
C ASN A 193 -15.60 -6.61 -24.15
N GLY A 194 -15.20 -5.93 -23.08
CA GLY A 194 -14.49 -4.66 -23.13
C GLY A 194 -13.03 -4.77 -22.72
N TYR A 195 -12.28 -3.74 -23.04
CA TYR A 195 -10.90 -3.57 -22.60
C TYR A 195 -10.86 -2.91 -21.24
N THR A 196 -9.82 -3.23 -20.44
CA THR A 196 -9.52 -2.51 -19.20
C THR A 196 -8.04 -2.59 -18.89
N LEU A 197 -7.52 -1.56 -18.20
CA LEU A 197 -6.22 -1.62 -17.55
C LEU A 197 -6.39 -2.30 -16.19
N ALA A 198 -5.59 -3.32 -15.93
CA ALA A 198 -5.62 -4.06 -14.66
C ALA A 198 -4.21 -4.30 -14.12
N ASP A 199 -4.05 -4.39 -12.82
CA ASP A 199 -2.85 -4.99 -12.26
C ASP A 199 -2.84 -6.50 -12.54
N ARG A 200 -1.66 -7.04 -12.84
CA ARG A 200 -1.49 -8.46 -13.19
C ARG A 200 -1.95 -9.38 -12.07
N GLY A 201 -1.69 -9.01 -10.82
CA GLY A 201 -2.02 -9.83 -9.66
C GLY A 201 -3.52 -10.10 -9.54
N THR A 202 -4.33 -9.05 -9.58
CA THR A 202 -5.79 -9.18 -9.54
C THR A 202 -6.33 -9.95 -10.74
N TYR A 203 -5.81 -9.66 -11.95
CA TYR A 203 -6.23 -10.42 -13.15
C TYR A 203 -5.95 -11.92 -13.01
N LEU A 204 -4.73 -12.30 -12.61
CA LEU A 204 -4.35 -13.71 -12.48
C LEU A 204 -5.15 -14.43 -11.39
N SER A 205 -5.47 -13.74 -10.30
CA SER A 205 -6.29 -14.31 -9.24
C SER A 205 -7.72 -14.67 -9.71
N LEU A 206 -8.23 -13.94 -10.70
CA LEU A 206 -9.57 -14.10 -11.25
C LEU A 206 -9.60 -14.83 -12.60
N LYS A 207 -8.43 -15.09 -13.23
CA LYS A 207 -8.32 -15.61 -14.62
C LYS A 207 -9.21 -16.78 -14.94
N LYS A 208 -9.38 -17.70 -13.98
CA LYS A 208 -10.21 -18.90 -14.19
C LYS A 208 -11.69 -18.58 -14.49
N ASN A 209 -12.15 -17.40 -14.05
CA ASN A 209 -13.53 -16.94 -14.20
C ASN A 209 -13.70 -15.90 -15.32
N LEU A 210 -12.60 -15.51 -15.96
CA LEU A 210 -12.58 -14.46 -16.98
C LEU A 210 -12.32 -15.06 -18.36
N LYS A 211 -13.05 -14.56 -19.37
CA LYS A 211 -12.83 -14.84 -20.79
C LYS A 211 -11.90 -13.81 -21.45
N LEU A 212 -11.41 -12.85 -20.66
CA LEU A 212 -10.49 -11.83 -21.13
C LEU A 212 -9.06 -12.40 -21.24
N ASP A 213 -8.34 -11.99 -22.27
CA ASP A 213 -6.92 -12.31 -22.47
C ASP A 213 -6.03 -11.10 -22.17
N ILE A 214 -4.76 -11.35 -21.85
CA ILE A 214 -3.74 -10.31 -21.82
C ILE A 214 -3.43 -9.96 -23.29
N LEU A 215 -3.64 -8.71 -23.66
CA LEU A 215 -3.44 -8.22 -25.02
C LEU A 215 -2.23 -7.30 -25.14
N MET A 216 -1.89 -6.59 -24.06
CA MET A 216 -0.73 -5.70 -24.02
C MET A 216 -0.05 -5.79 -22.64
N GLU A 217 1.27 -5.91 -22.65
CA GLU A 217 2.14 -6.00 -21.45
C GLU A 217 3.58 -5.59 -21.77
N GLY A 218 4.40 -5.40 -20.74
CA GLY A 218 5.86 -5.24 -20.89
C GLY A 218 6.31 -3.86 -21.35
N ASP A 219 5.45 -2.84 -21.31
CA ASP A 219 5.83 -1.44 -21.54
C ASP A 219 6.22 -0.79 -20.20
N ALA A 220 7.30 0.01 -20.20
CA ALA A 220 7.78 0.69 -18.99
C ALA A 220 6.72 1.57 -18.32
N ILE A 221 5.84 2.22 -19.07
CA ILE A 221 4.73 3.01 -18.52
C ILE A 221 3.74 2.16 -17.69
N LEU A 222 3.76 0.84 -17.86
CA LEU A 222 2.89 -0.09 -17.14
C LEU A 222 3.48 -0.58 -15.81
N LEU A 223 4.68 -0.14 -15.43
CA LEU A 223 5.23 -0.49 -14.13
C LEU A 223 4.36 0.06 -12.99
N ASN A 224 4.12 -0.79 -12.03
CA ASN A 224 3.31 -0.49 -10.84
C ASN A 224 4.17 -0.69 -9.60
N ILE A 225 4.68 0.41 -9.05
CA ILE A 225 5.72 0.45 -8.04
C ILE A 225 5.12 0.70 -6.67
N TYR A 226 5.47 -0.14 -5.71
CA TYR A 226 4.92 -0.13 -4.35
C TYR A 226 5.91 0.43 -3.35
N HIS A 227 5.41 1.32 -2.50
CA HIS A 227 6.16 1.87 -1.39
C HIS A 227 5.44 1.65 -0.07
N VAL A 228 6.24 1.48 0.98
CA VAL A 228 5.78 1.66 2.35
C VAL A 228 6.18 3.05 2.83
N ILE A 229 5.26 3.74 3.52
CA ILE A 229 5.44 5.10 4.01
C ILE A 229 4.96 5.15 5.46
N GLU A 230 5.80 5.61 6.36
CA GLU A 230 5.41 5.85 7.76
C GLU A 230 4.71 7.21 7.86
N VAL A 231 3.59 7.27 8.59
CA VAL A 231 2.90 8.55 8.83
C VAL A 231 3.72 9.41 9.80
N ASN A 232 3.84 10.69 9.52
CA ASN A 232 4.75 11.58 10.25
C ASN A 232 4.26 11.88 11.67
N PRO A 233 4.95 11.39 12.73
CA PRO A 233 4.54 11.59 14.11
C PRO A 233 4.65 13.04 14.59
N THR A 234 5.45 13.87 13.91
CA THR A 234 5.53 15.29 14.24
C THR A 234 4.21 16.01 13.96
N LYS A 235 3.49 15.61 12.92
CA LYS A 235 2.14 16.11 12.64
C LYS A 235 1.07 15.38 13.45
N TRP A 236 1.26 14.08 13.67
CA TRP A 236 0.26 13.19 14.27
C TRP A 236 0.84 12.40 15.45
N PRO A 237 0.95 13.02 16.65
CA PRO A 237 1.58 12.38 17.80
C PRO A 237 0.93 11.09 18.30
N LYS A 238 -0.28 10.77 17.82
CA LYS A 238 -1.04 9.57 18.22
C LYS A 238 -0.74 8.34 17.36
N VAL A 239 -0.02 8.49 16.23
CA VAL A 239 0.33 7.35 15.39
C VAL A 239 1.29 6.40 16.12
N ASN A 240 1.13 5.11 15.87
CA ASN A 240 2.00 4.08 16.45
C ASN A 240 3.35 4.06 15.70
N VAL A 241 4.26 4.95 16.08
CA VAL A 241 5.58 5.12 15.45
C VAL A 241 6.38 3.83 15.45
N ALA A 242 6.43 3.14 16.58
CA ALA A 242 7.22 1.93 16.72
C ALA A 242 6.65 0.77 15.89
N GLY A 243 5.32 0.64 15.84
CA GLY A 243 4.64 -0.34 15.01
C GLY A 243 4.77 -0.04 13.52
N ALA A 244 4.63 1.23 13.10
CA ALA A 244 4.82 1.67 11.73
C ALA A 244 6.24 1.38 11.23
N LYS A 245 7.24 1.74 12.05
CA LYS A 245 8.65 1.43 11.75
C LYS A 245 8.91 -0.07 11.66
N ALA A 246 8.40 -0.85 12.61
CA ALA A 246 8.56 -2.30 12.59
C ALA A 246 7.97 -2.92 11.31
N PHE A 247 6.79 -2.46 10.89
CA PHE A 247 6.17 -2.90 9.63
C PHE A 247 6.98 -2.47 8.40
N SER A 248 7.41 -1.22 8.37
CA SER A 248 8.25 -0.67 7.29
C SER A 248 9.56 -1.45 7.14
N ASP A 249 10.24 -1.76 8.25
CA ASP A 249 11.48 -2.55 8.24
C ASP A 249 11.23 -4.01 7.85
N PHE A 250 10.13 -4.61 8.31
CA PHE A 250 9.72 -5.96 7.90
C PHE A 250 9.52 -6.07 6.39
N MET A 251 8.86 -5.09 5.76
CA MET A 251 8.59 -5.11 4.32
C MET A 251 9.88 -5.08 3.47
N VAL A 252 10.94 -4.42 3.93
CA VAL A 252 12.23 -4.38 3.22
C VAL A 252 13.22 -5.47 3.67
N ALA A 253 12.88 -6.25 4.69
CA ALA A 253 13.76 -7.30 5.19
C ALA A 253 13.96 -8.40 4.14
N LYS A 254 15.18 -8.94 4.06
CA LYS A 254 15.54 -9.98 3.07
C LYS A 254 14.56 -11.16 3.08
N ALA A 255 14.15 -11.64 4.25
CA ALA A 255 13.22 -12.76 4.35
C ALA A 255 11.85 -12.45 3.73
N THR A 256 11.33 -11.24 3.92
CA THR A 256 10.07 -10.78 3.30
C THR A 256 10.23 -10.63 1.80
N GLN A 257 11.36 -10.07 1.35
CA GLN A 257 11.66 -9.92 -0.07
C GLN A 257 11.81 -11.28 -0.79
N ASP A 258 12.36 -12.29 -0.12
CA ASP A 258 12.41 -13.66 -0.65
C ASP A 258 11.00 -14.28 -0.79
N ILE A 259 10.07 -13.99 0.13
CA ILE A 259 8.66 -14.42 0.01
C ILE A 259 7.99 -13.70 -1.17
N ILE A 260 8.16 -12.38 -1.29
CA ILE A 260 7.61 -11.59 -2.40
C ILE A 260 8.08 -12.14 -3.74
N LYS A 261 9.37 -12.50 -3.87
CA LYS A 261 9.99 -13.03 -5.09
C LYS A 261 9.32 -14.30 -5.61
N THR A 262 8.82 -15.14 -4.72
CA THR A 262 8.21 -16.44 -5.08
C THR A 262 6.69 -16.43 -5.00
N TYR A 263 6.11 -15.35 -4.49
CA TYR A 263 4.67 -15.26 -4.31
C TYR A 263 3.91 -15.40 -5.63
N GLY A 264 2.99 -16.34 -5.68
CA GLY A 264 2.16 -16.62 -6.86
C GLY A 264 2.69 -17.70 -7.79
N VAL A 265 3.97 -18.08 -7.71
CA VAL A 265 4.57 -19.09 -8.62
C VAL A 265 3.81 -20.40 -8.59
N ASP A 266 3.51 -20.94 -7.41
CA ASP A 266 2.81 -22.21 -7.28
C ASP A 266 1.37 -22.17 -7.80
N LYS A 267 0.73 -21.00 -7.67
CA LYS A 267 -0.68 -20.82 -8.01
C LYS A 267 -0.91 -20.40 -9.46
N PHE A 268 -0.01 -19.61 -10.03
CA PHE A 268 -0.18 -18.93 -11.32
C PHE A 268 0.92 -19.26 -12.33
N GLY A 269 1.94 -20.06 -11.94
CA GLY A 269 3.09 -20.39 -12.79
C GLY A 269 4.11 -19.27 -12.95
N SER A 270 3.88 -18.11 -12.33
CA SER A 270 4.80 -16.96 -12.33
C SER A 270 4.65 -16.14 -11.05
N ALA A 271 5.72 -15.42 -10.69
CA ALA A 271 5.65 -14.48 -9.58
C ALA A 271 4.67 -13.34 -9.91
N LEU A 272 3.90 -12.90 -8.90
CA LEU A 272 3.01 -11.74 -9.03
C LEU A 272 3.68 -10.41 -8.73
N PHE A 273 4.78 -10.45 -7.99
CA PHE A 273 5.54 -9.27 -7.58
C PHE A 273 7.03 -9.54 -7.73
N PHE A 274 7.79 -8.48 -7.94
CA PHE A 274 9.25 -8.49 -8.05
C PHE A 274 9.84 -7.67 -6.90
N PRO A 275 10.76 -8.23 -6.09
CA PRO A 275 11.33 -7.54 -4.95
C PRO A 275 12.28 -6.42 -5.38
N ASP A 276 12.19 -5.25 -4.74
CA ASP A 276 12.98 -4.08 -5.09
C ASP A 276 13.58 -3.34 -3.89
N ALA A 277 13.46 -3.89 -2.69
CA ALA A 277 14.07 -3.24 -1.53
C ALA A 277 15.57 -3.01 -1.72
N GLY A 278 16.01 -1.77 -1.49
CA GLY A 278 17.39 -1.36 -1.68
C GLY A 278 17.77 -0.91 -3.10
N LYS A 279 16.86 -1.04 -4.07
CA LYS A 279 17.02 -0.45 -5.41
C LYS A 279 16.57 1.00 -5.44
N LYS A 280 16.95 1.74 -6.48
CA LYS A 280 16.39 3.04 -6.83
C LYS A 280 15.31 2.89 -7.90
N GLU A 281 14.33 3.79 -7.92
CA GLU A 281 13.23 3.74 -8.90
C GLU A 281 13.75 3.85 -10.34
N GLU A 282 14.81 4.65 -10.57
CA GLU A 282 15.43 4.81 -11.89
C GLU A 282 16.04 3.49 -12.42
N GLU A 283 16.38 2.56 -11.53
CA GLU A 283 16.91 1.24 -11.93
C GLU A 283 15.80 0.30 -12.46
N LEU A 284 14.54 0.65 -12.27
CA LEU A 284 13.38 -0.11 -12.77
C LEU A 284 12.99 0.26 -14.20
N GLY A 285 13.72 1.20 -14.85
CA GLY A 285 13.51 1.57 -16.25
C GLY A 285 12.49 2.68 -16.45
N MET A 286 12.28 3.52 -15.43
CA MET A 286 11.49 4.75 -15.54
C MET A 286 12.35 5.92 -16.00
#